data_1793534fb96fa4d97eb34f0919bef19a
#
_entry.id   1793534fb96fa4d97eb34f0919bef19a
#
_cell.length_a   1.000
_cell.length_b   1.000
_cell.length_c   1.000
_cell.angle_alpha   90.00
_cell.angle_beta   90.00
_cell.angle_gamma   90.00
#
_symmetry.space_group_name_H-M   'P 1'
#
loop_
_entity.id
_entity.type
_entity.pdbx_description
1 polymer ?
#
loop_
_entity_poly.entity_id
_entity_poly.type
_entity_poly.pdbx_seq_one_letter_code
_entity_poly.pdbx_strand_id
1 'polypeptide(L)'
;MEKVIQFINIAQTAFSAASSKFSNQESVQKAENDKNELVAQLNKDSFIKVPFVGDFNSGKSSLINAMLGIDLLPTNILPETAVSYEIHFSVQEKLEVWEGDRIVQTTGLSQIKSLQLSPNNLVRLYINNPFIQGLYERNIVLVDMPGIDSGIEAHNNAILHYIQDGTYFVLLTDAEGGTLRQTAINFIDEVKKYGANVAIVISKIDKKPKEAIPGIKETVEKIARMYVGGDVKVTTSSSVNNDFQEVKDFLSSIDSEMIVTTKYKPLVLGLINGYISELQLQMKLLLQDKKCFDEKIERVKEEKANALGELRCKSQNAQSVEGSADDILNDIAEALRAKSGYLATLLYSGKDMNAFKQEMLTIIRPVIVTSFKREITEYQDVIGQAVQEFAVKAEEILNDADNNVLAGAQEIAGALIGKDILEGLLKKGLDKLAERFVGYKGLGMLFKTLGTIISPVITILINVIPDLLRLIFGKSKEQKISELQEKISSIVISKVVETMRPHIEEMISEQRGNVDKNLEAIIENETRKYDDNIRAIMEQQEQEKEAIAKKVAELQECIEKLDKLVREL
;
A
#
# COMPACT_ATOMS: atom_id res chain seq x y z
N MET A 1 -17.38 -2.05 1.65
CA MET A 1 -16.81 -2.19 3.02
C MET A 1 -17.67 -3.07 3.93
N GLU A 2 -18.94 -2.82 4.03
CA GLU A 2 -19.86 -3.66 4.84
C GLU A 2 -19.76 -5.14 4.48
N LYS A 3 -19.69 -5.50 3.20
CA LYS A 3 -19.50 -6.88 2.77
C LYS A 3 -18.19 -7.49 3.29
N VAL A 4 -17.09 -6.76 3.23
CA VAL A 4 -15.78 -7.24 3.73
C VAL A 4 -15.86 -7.52 5.24
N ILE A 5 -16.45 -6.60 6.01
CA ILE A 5 -16.66 -6.77 7.45
C ILE A 5 -17.63 -7.95 7.72
N GLN A 6 -18.65 -8.11 6.89
CA GLN A 6 -19.58 -9.23 6.99
C GLN A 6 -18.87 -10.58 6.78
N PHE A 7 -18.00 -10.69 5.77
CA PHE A 7 -17.17 -11.89 5.55
C PHE A 7 -16.30 -12.21 6.76
N ILE A 8 -15.60 -11.20 7.31
CA ILE A 8 -14.78 -11.34 8.51
C ILE A 8 -15.63 -11.83 9.71
N ASN A 9 -16.80 -11.26 9.92
CA ASN A 9 -17.67 -11.63 11.03
C ASN A 9 -18.27 -13.05 10.87
N ILE A 10 -18.64 -13.45 9.65
CA ILE A 10 -19.11 -14.81 9.37
C ILE A 10 -17.98 -15.82 9.64
N ALA A 11 -16.76 -15.54 9.15
CA ALA A 11 -15.62 -16.40 9.37
C ALA A 11 -15.27 -16.51 10.87
N GLN A 12 -15.26 -15.39 11.60
CA GLN A 12 -15.04 -15.39 13.05
C GLN A 12 -16.11 -16.17 13.79
N THR A 13 -17.39 -16.04 13.41
CA THR A 13 -18.49 -16.76 14.04
C THR A 13 -18.33 -18.26 13.84
N ALA A 14 -17.99 -18.69 12.62
CA ALA A 14 -17.74 -20.10 12.32
C ALA A 14 -16.55 -20.63 13.14
N PHE A 15 -15.42 -19.91 13.16
CA PHE A 15 -14.24 -20.29 13.92
C PHE A 15 -14.53 -20.34 15.43
N SER A 16 -15.20 -19.34 16.00
CA SER A 16 -15.52 -19.29 17.44
C SER A 16 -16.43 -20.41 17.87
N ALA A 17 -17.39 -20.83 17.04
CA ALA A 17 -18.27 -21.97 17.33
C ALA A 17 -17.48 -23.27 17.52
N ALA A 18 -16.44 -23.49 16.72
CA ALA A 18 -15.56 -24.65 16.80
C ALA A 18 -14.51 -24.50 17.92
N SER A 19 -13.87 -23.33 18.00
CA SER A 19 -12.75 -23.06 18.92
C SER A 19 -13.18 -22.89 20.37
N SER A 20 -14.47 -22.66 20.65
CA SER A 20 -15.01 -22.65 22.03
C SER A 20 -14.77 -23.96 22.78
N LYS A 21 -14.47 -25.03 22.05
CA LYS A 21 -14.17 -26.37 22.58
C LYS A 21 -12.69 -26.69 22.65
N PHE A 22 -11.84 -25.74 22.27
CA PHE A 22 -10.38 -25.91 22.35
C PHE A 22 -9.92 -25.75 23.80
N SER A 23 -8.97 -26.57 24.20
CA SER A 23 -8.32 -26.44 25.49
C SER A 23 -7.34 -25.26 25.49
N ASN A 24 -6.73 -24.96 24.33
CA ASN A 24 -5.82 -23.85 24.18
C ASN A 24 -6.59 -22.56 23.85
N GLN A 25 -6.77 -21.70 24.86
CA GLN A 25 -7.43 -20.39 24.70
C GLN A 25 -6.52 -19.32 24.06
N GLU A 26 -5.21 -19.53 24.03
CA GLU A 26 -4.26 -18.55 23.47
C GLU A 26 -4.41 -18.44 21.94
N SER A 27 -4.57 -19.56 21.23
CA SER A 27 -4.86 -19.55 19.79
C SER A 27 -6.17 -18.83 19.46
N VAL A 28 -7.19 -19.02 20.30
CA VAL A 28 -8.47 -18.34 20.13
C VAL A 28 -8.33 -16.84 20.33
N GLN A 29 -7.60 -16.43 21.39
CA GLN A 29 -7.35 -15.01 21.66
C GLN A 29 -6.55 -14.34 20.56
N LYS A 30 -5.55 -15.04 20.00
CA LYS A 30 -4.76 -14.54 18.86
C LYS A 30 -5.63 -14.32 17.62
N ALA A 31 -6.47 -15.29 17.28
CA ALA A 31 -7.42 -15.19 16.17
C ALA A 31 -8.39 -14.00 16.34
N GLU A 32 -8.83 -13.71 17.55
CA GLU A 32 -9.64 -12.55 17.87
C GLU A 32 -8.87 -11.24 17.74
N ASN A 33 -7.63 -11.20 18.19
CA ASN A 33 -6.76 -10.03 18.07
C ASN A 33 -6.47 -9.71 16.59
N ASP A 34 -6.12 -10.72 15.77
CA ASP A 34 -5.87 -10.57 14.33
C ASP A 34 -7.11 -10.01 13.60
N LYS A 35 -8.31 -10.53 13.94
CA LYS A 35 -9.58 -9.98 13.43
C LYS A 35 -9.77 -8.52 13.85
N ASN A 36 -9.57 -8.22 15.14
CA ASN A 36 -9.82 -6.88 15.67
C ASN A 36 -8.82 -5.87 15.04
N GLU A 37 -7.57 -6.26 14.82
CA GLU A 37 -6.58 -5.43 14.11
C GLU A 37 -7.03 -5.17 12.67
N LEU A 38 -7.46 -6.21 11.94
CA LEU A 38 -7.94 -6.06 10.57
C LEU A 38 -9.19 -5.18 10.47
N VAL A 39 -10.15 -5.35 11.38
CA VAL A 39 -11.38 -4.53 11.43
C VAL A 39 -11.05 -3.08 11.81
N ALA A 40 -10.14 -2.85 12.76
CA ALA A 40 -9.70 -1.50 13.13
C ALA A 40 -9.04 -0.79 11.93
N GLN A 41 -8.26 -1.51 11.16
CA GLN A 41 -7.63 -1.00 9.96
C GLN A 41 -8.65 -0.69 8.86
N LEU A 42 -9.61 -1.58 8.60
CA LEU A 42 -10.73 -1.33 7.69
C LEU A 42 -11.52 -0.08 8.08
N ASN A 43 -11.80 0.10 9.37
CA ASN A 43 -12.51 1.27 9.85
C ASN A 43 -11.69 2.57 9.71
N LYS A 44 -10.37 2.51 9.87
CA LYS A 44 -9.47 3.65 9.65
C LYS A 44 -9.46 4.06 8.17
N ASP A 45 -9.48 3.09 7.26
CA ASP A 45 -9.47 3.28 5.81
C ASP A 45 -10.89 3.29 5.20
N SER A 46 -11.89 3.63 6.01
CA SER A 46 -13.31 3.53 5.62
C SER A 46 -13.70 4.39 4.43
N PHE A 47 -12.93 5.45 4.15
CA PHE A 47 -13.20 6.36 3.06
C PHE A 47 -12.10 6.29 1.99
N ILE A 48 -12.55 6.14 0.73
CA ILE A 48 -11.67 6.34 -0.41
C ILE A 48 -11.44 7.83 -0.57
N LYS A 49 -10.18 8.23 -0.50
CA LYS A 49 -9.79 9.60 -0.78
C LYS A 49 -9.59 9.77 -2.28
N VAL A 50 -10.15 10.84 -2.81
CA VAL A 50 -10.07 11.22 -4.22
C VAL A 50 -9.32 12.54 -4.33
N PRO A 51 -7.96 12.50 -4.42
CA PRO A 51 -7.15 13.69 -4.55
C PRO A 51 -7.30 14.34 -5.92
N PHE A 52 -7.60 15.65 -5.92
CA PHE A 52 -7.55 16.52 -7.08
C PHE A 52 -6.12 17.05 -7.23
N VAL A 53 -5.44 16.63 -8.26
CA VAL A 53 -4.05 16.98 -8.55
C VAL A 53 -3.93 17.70 -9.88
N GLY A 54 -2.84 18.40 -10.09
CA GLY A 54 -2.57 19.13 -11.33
C GLY A 54 -1.67 20.32 -11.07
N ASP A 55 -1.20 20.96 -12.13
CA ASP A 55 -0.31 22.12 -12.05
C ASP A 55 -0.92 23.25 -11.20
N PHE A 56 -0.06 24.13 -10.69
CA PHE A 56 -0.52 25.37 -10.08
C PHE A 56 -1.40 26.12 -11.07
N ASN A 57 -2.51 26.69 -10.60
CA ASN A 57 -3.51 27.34 -11.45
C ASN A 57 -4.28 26.42 -12.43
N SER A 58 -4.20 25.12 -12.36
CA SER A 58 -5.06 24.23 -13.17
C SER A 58 -6.55 24.32 -12.80
N GLY A 59 -6.91 25.00 -11.71
CA GLY A 59 -8.29 25.27 -11.30
C GLY A 59 -8.89 24.24 -10.34
N LYS A 60 -8.09 23.47 -9.61
CA LYS A 60 -8.53 22.45 -8.63
C LYS A 60 -9.51 23.01 -7.61
N SER A 61 -9.03 23.92 -6.77
CA SER A 61 -9.83 24.55 -5.70
C SER A 61 -11.06 25.30 -6.26
N SER A 62 -10.89 25.97 -7.42
CA SER A 62 -12.01 26.67 -8.07
C SER A 62 -13.08 25.68 -8.57
N LEU A 63 -12.70 24.53 -9.12
CA LEU A 63 -13.64 23.50 -9.54
C LEU A 63 -14.39 22.90 -8.35
N ILE A 64 -13.67 22.59 -7.27
CA ILE A 64 -14.28 22.06 -6.06
C ILE A 64 -15.26 23.09 -5.47
N ASN A 65 -14.85 24.36 -5.30
CA ASN A 65 -15.73 25.43 -4.85
C ASN A 65 -17.00 25.55 -5.72
N ALA A 66 -16.85 25.50 -7.03
CA ALA A 66 -17.98 25.56 -7.96
C ALA A 66 -18.91 24.34 -7.79
N MET A 67 -18.38 23.13 -7.63
CA MET A 67 -19.19 21.94 -7.36
C MET A 67 -19.92 22.01 -6.01
N LEU A 68 -19.31 22.64 -5.00
CA LEU A 68 -19.91 22.86 -3.70
C LEU A 68 -20.95 24.01 -3.70
N GLY A 69 -20.87 24.91 -4.68
CA GLY A 69 -21.70 26.12 -4.75
C GLY A 69 -21.31 27.19 -3.71
N ILE A 70 -20.12 27.10 -3.11
CA ILE A 70 -19.61 28.03 -2.11
C ILE A 70 -18.13 28.32 -2.34
N ASP A 71 -17.68 29.54 -2.05
CA ASP A 71 -16.26 29.94 -2.12
C ASP A 71 -15.55 29.62 -0.78
N LEU A 72 -15.34 28.33 -0.55
CA LEU A 72 -14.78 27.81 0.70
C LEU A 72 -13.25 27.69 0.62
N LEU A 73 -12.74 26.90 -0.35
CA LEU A 73 -11.32 26.64 -0.50
C LEU A 73 -10.59 27.89 -1.00
N PRO A 74 -9.43 28.20 -0.42
CA PRO A 74 -8.62 29.33 -0.89
C PRO A 74 -8.11 29.07 -2.32
N THR A 75 -8.33 30.03 -3.22
CA THR A 75 -7.93 29.92 -4.66
C THR A 75 -6.66 30.68 -5.01
N ASN A 76 -6.17 31.55 -4.11
CA ASN A 76 -5.00 32.43 -4.32
C ASN A 76 -3.94 32.19 -3.23
N ILE A 77 -3.54 30.96 -3.01
CA ILE A 77 -2.52 30.65 -2.00
C ILE A 77 -1.13 30.76 -2.64
N LEU A 78 -0.21 31.41 -1.91
CA LEU A 78 1.21 31.35 -2.26
C LEU A 78 1.67 29.89 -2.17
N PRO A 79 2.51 29.42 -3.10
CA PRO A 79 2.97 28.02 -3.13
C PRO A 79 3.53 27.54 -1.79
N GLU A 80 4.14 28.42 -1.00
CA GLU A 80 4.85 28.12 0.24
C GLU A 80 3.96 27.66 1.41
N THR A 81 2.64 27.88 1.33
CA THR A 81 1.69 27.59 2.42
C THR A 81 0.59 26.61 2.04
N ALA A 82 0.72 25.99 0.87
CA ALA A 82 -0.32 25.10 0.37
C ALA A 82 -0.33 23.77 1.13
N VAL A 83 -1.46 23.46 1.77
CA VAL A 83 -1.76 22.22 2.48
C VAL A 83 -2.88 21.48 1.77
N SER A 84 -3.07 20.20 2.10
CA SER A 84 -4.20 19.43 1.59
C SER A 84 -5.46 19.69 2.40
N TYR A 85 -6.60 19.79 1.71
CA TYR A 85 -7.92 19.95 2.32
C TYR A 85 -8.77 18.72 2.03
N GLU A 86 -9.11 17.93 3.06
CA GLU A 86 -10.08 16.84 2.96
C GLU A 86 -11.49 17.36 3.22
N ILE A 87 -12.45 17.01 2.36
CA ILE A 87 -13.82 17.50 2.40
C ILE A 87 -14.76 16.36 2.81
N HIS A 88 -15.22 16.42 4.04
CA HIS A 88 -16.10 15.47 4.68
C HIS A 88 -17.53 16.03 4.80
N PHE A 89 -18.52 15.15 4.85
CA PHE A 89 -19.89 15.55 5.17
C PHE A 89 -20.10 15.58 6.68
N SER A 90 -20.76 16.64 7.16
CA SER A 90 -21.34 16.68 8.50
C SER A 90 -22.46 17.71 8.55
N VAL A 91 -23.52 17.40 9.32
CA VAL A 91 -24.59 18.35 9.63
C VAL A 91 -24.06 19.51 10.47
N GLN A 92 -23.09 19.24 11.36
CA GLN A 92 -22.40 20.28 12.14
C GLN A 92 -21.13 20.68 11.40
N GLU A 93 -21.16 21.89 10.84
CA GLU A 93 -20.03 22.42 10.08
C GLU A 93 -18.89 22.83 11.02
N LYS A 94 -17.69 22.35 10.70
CA LYS A 94 -16.46 22.69 11.41
C LYS A 94 -15.25 22.50 10.51
N LEU A 95 -14.13 22.99 10.98
CA LEU A 95 -12.81 22.81 10.39
C LEU A 95 -11.87 22.29 11.47
N GLU A 96 -11.08 21.28 11.13
CA GLU A 96 -10.03 20.73 11.99
C GLU A 96 -8.69 20.83 11.28
N VAL A 97 -7.68 21.31 11.99
CA VAL A 97 -6.28 21.28 11.57
C VAL A 97 -5.60 20.11 12.26
N TRP A 98 -4.97 19.26 11.48
CA TRP A 98 -4.29 18.07 11.94
C TRP A 98 -2.78 18.19 11.73
N GLU A 99 -2.01 17.68 12.69
CA GLU A 99 -0.56 17.48 12.59
C GLU A 99 -0.25 16.02 12.92
N GLY A 100 0.07 15.24 11.89
CA GLY A 100 0.09 13.78 12.00
C GLY A 100 -1.29 13.24 12.42
N ASP A 101 -1.35 12.44 13.49
CA ASP A 101 -2.59 11.85 14.01
C ASP A 101 -3.29 12.71 15.10
N ARG A 102 -2.89 13.99 15.28
CA ARG A 102 -3.42 14.84 16.33
C ARG A 102 -4.15 16.05 15.76
N ILE A 103 -5.33 16.37 16.33
CA ILE A 103 -6.02 17.63 16.07
C ILE A 103 -5.30 18.72 16.88
N VAL A 104 -4.75 19.73 16.18
CA VAL A 104 -4.08 20.87 16.81
C VAL A 104 -4.99 22.08 16.92
N GLN A 105 -6.03 22.17 16.09
CA GLN A 105 -7.01 23.25 16.14
C GLN A 105 -8.36 22.79 15.61
N THR A 106 -9.46 23.24 16.23
CA THR A 106 -10.83 23.10 15.72
C THR A 106 -11.49 24.47 15.72
N THR A 107 -12.11 24.84 14.58
CA THR A 107 -12.75 26.15 14.42
C THR A 107 -13.89 26.09 13.39
N GLY A 108 -14.56 27.22 13.14
CA GLY A 108 -15.61 27.30 12.11
C GLY A 108 -15.05 27.49 10.71
N LEU A 109 -15.83 27.12 9.69
CA LEU A 109 -15.43 27.20 8.28
C LEU A 109 -15.05 28.62 7.82
N SER A 110 -15.67 29.67 8.42
CA SER A 110 -15.37 31.07 8.10
C SER A 110 -13.91 31.46 8.37
N GLN A 111 -13.21 30.71 9.22
CA GLN A 111 -11.82 31.00 9.59
C GLN A 111 -10.80 30.43 8.60
N ILE A 112 -11.22 29.65 7.58
CA ILE A 112 -10.32 28.94 6.67
C ILE A 112 -9.29 29.86 5.99
N LYS A 113 -9.71 31.07 5.59
CA LYS A 113 -8.83 32.05 4.91
C LYS A 113 -7.89 32.80 5.87
N SER A 114 -8.09 32.69 7.18
CA SER A 114 -7.27 33.32 8.21
C SER A 114 -6.37 32.36 8.99
N LEU A 115 -6.40 31.07 8.64
CA LEU A 115 -5.57 30.06 9.28
C LEU A 115 -4.08 30.28 9.00
N GLN A 116 -3.28 30.16 10.04
CA GLN A 116 -1.84 30.05 9.90
C GLN A 116 -1.46 28.56 9.87
N LEU A 117 -1.16 28.05 8.68
CA LEU A 117 -0.90 26.64 8.44
C LEU A 117 0.58 26.42 8.19
N SER A 118 1.13 25.35 8.73
CA SER A 118 2.44 24.85 8.37
C SER A 118 2.33 23.83 7.23
N PRO A 119 3.38 23.63 6.44
CA PRO A 119 3.37 22.68 5.32
C PRO A 119 3.02 21.22 5.69
N ASN A 120 3.17 20.85 6.98
CA ASN A 120 2.87 19.50 7.48
C ASN A 120 1.44 19.36 8.02
N ASN A 121 0.63 20.44 7.95
CA ASN A 121 -0.76 20.37 8.38
C ASN A 121 -1.64 19.73 7.30
N LEU A 122 -2.65 19.00 7.76
CA LEU A 122 -3.80 18.55 7.00
C LEU A 122 -5.04 19.24 7.53
N VAL A 123 -5.88 19.76 6.64
CA VAL A 123 -7.13 20.42 7.04
C VAL A 123 -8.31 19.54 6.66
N ARG A 124 -9.16 19.19 7.64
CA ARG A 124 -10.43 18.49 7.40
C ARG A 124 -11.58 19.45 7.53
N LEU A 125 -12.34 19.57 6.45
CA LEU A 125 -13.53 20.42 6.34
C LEU A 125 -14.77 19.54 6.46
N TYR A 126 -15.59 19.81 7.45
CA TYR A 126 -16.87 19.13 7.64
C TYR A 126 -17.97 20.10 7.20
N ILE A 127 -18.66 19.77 6.10
CA ILE A 127 -19.63 20.66 5.48
C ILE A 127 -20.98 19.99 5.30
N ASN A 128 -22.05 20.77 5.44
CA ASN A 128 -23.43 20.34 5.18
C ASN A 128 -23.80 20.64 3.72
N ASN A 129 -23.42 19.76 2.82
CA ASN A 129 -23.65 19.94 1.39
C ASN A 129 -24.24 18.65 0.79
N PRO A 130 -25.35 18.71 0.03
CA PRO A 130 -26.00 17.51 -0.51
C PRO A 130 -25.14 16.70 -1.47
N PHE A 131 -24.27 17.32 -2.26
CA PHE A 131 -23.36 16.61 -3.15
C PHE A 131 -22.29 15.83 -2.34
N ILE A 132 -21.73 16.46 -1.32
CA ILE A 132 -20.76 15.80 -0.44
C ILE A 132 -21.42 14.72 0.41
N GLN A 133 -22.68 14.91 0.83
CA GLN A 133 -23.45 13.85 1.49
C GLN A 133 -23.54 12.61 0.61
N GLY A 134 -23.94 12.76 -0.67
CA GLY A 134 -24.04 11.64 -1.61
C GLY A 134 -22.71 10.92 -1.86
N LEU A 135 -21.58 11.63 -1.87
CA LEU A 135 -20.25 11.03 -1.93
C LEU A 135 -19.88 10.32 -0.61
N TYR A 136 -20.17 10.93 0.52
CA TYR A 136 -19.90 10.39 1.85
C TYR A 136 -20.67 9.08 2.12
N GLU A 137 -21.93 9.00 1.72
CA GLU A 137 -22.74 7.77 1.78
C GLU A 137 -22.15 6.63 0.92
N ARG A 138 -21.31 6.97 -0.05
CA ARG A 138 -20.54 6.04 -0.88
C ARG A 138 -19.10 5.84 -0.39
N ASN A 139 -18.78 6.33 0.82
CA ASN A 139 -17.44 6.30 1.41
C ASN A 139 -16.37 7.00 0.55
N ILE A 140 -16.69 8.13 -0.06
CA ILE A 140 -15.77 8.94 -0.88
C ILE A 140 -15.55 10.29 -0.20
N VAL A 141 -14.28 10.68 -0.07
CA VAL A 141 -13.83 11.99 0.42
C VAL A 141 -13.02 12.68 -0.67
N LEU A 142 -13.41 13.89 -1.03
CA LEU A 142 -12.65 14.71 -1.97
C LEU A 142 -11.47 15.35 -1.24
N VAL A 143 -10.34 15.45 -1.94
CA VAL A 143 -9.16 16.10 -1.40
C VAL A 143 -8.65 17.15 -2.39
N ASP A 144 -8.58 18.41 -1.96
CA ASP A 144 -7.90 19.45 -2.71
C ASP A 144 -6.41 19.42 -2.37
N MET A 145 -5.60 19.14 -3.39
CA MET A 145 -4.15 18.97 -3.26
C MET A 145 -3.41 20.24 -3.69
N PRO A 146 -2.24 20.51 -3.10
CA PRO A 146 -1.33 21.51 -3.65
C PRO A 146 -0.93 21.20 -5.10
N GLY A 147 -0.49 22.21 -5.85
CA GLY A 147 -0.01 22.03 -7.22
C GLY A 147 1.20 21.09 -7.30
N ILE A 148 1.22 20.17 -8.26
CA ILE A 148 2.32 19.19 -8.43
C ILE A 148 3.63 19.83 -8.90
N ASP A 149 3.59 21.02 -9.45
CA ASP A 149 4.72 21.80 -9.96
C ASP A 149 5.30 22.82 -8.95
N SER A 150 4.81 22.80 -7.70
CA SER A 150 5.14 23.83 -6.70
C SER A 150 6.58 23.76 -6.16
N GLY A 151 7.28 22.64 -6.33
CA GLY A 151 8.68 22.47 -5.91
C GLY A 151 8.91 22.36 -4.40
N ILE A 152 7.84 22.27 -3.59
CA ILE A 152 7.92 22.26 -2.14
C ILE A 152 7.90 20.80 -1.65
N GLU A 153 8.80 20.45 -0.73
CA GLU A 153 8.93 19.11 -0.14
C GLU A 153 7.62 18.63 0.50
N ALA A 154 6.88 19.51 1.17
CA ALA A 154 5.60 19.18 1.78
C ALA A 154 4.55 18.70 0.77
N HIS A 155 4.59 19.20 -0.47
CA HIS A 155 3.69 18.74 -1.54
C HIS A 155 4.00 17.31 -1.98
N ASN A 156 5.29 16.94 -1.99
CA ASN A 156 5.70 15.56 -2.24
C ASN A 156 5.22 14.62 -1.14
N ASN A 157 5.36 15.04 0.11
CA ASN A 157 4.90 14.26 1.25
C ASN A 157 3.37 14.09 1.23
N ALA A 158 2.63 15.13 0.84
CA ALA A 158 1.18 15.04 0.65
C ALA A 158 0.79 14.05 -0.45
N ILE A 159 1.47 14.09 -1.62
CA ILE A 159 1.24 13.13 -2.71
C ILE A 159 1.51 11.70 -2.24
N LEU A 160 2.64 11.47 -1.55
CA LEU A 160 3.00 10.14 -1.04
C LEU A 160 1.98 9.63 -0.01
N HIS A 161 1.47 10.50 0.88
CA HIS A 161 0.42 10.15 1.83
C HIS A 161 -0.84 9.65 1.11
N TYR A 162 -1.30 10.37 0.08
CA TYR A 162 -2.50 9.96 -0.65
C TYR A 162 -2.28 8.83 -1.66
N ILE A 163 -1.06 8.57 -2.09
CA ILE A 163 -0.74 7.34 -2.84
C ILE A 163 -0.99 6.11 -1.96
N GLN A 164 -0.66 6.17 -0.67
CA GLN A 164 -0.92 5.08 0.27
C GLN A 164 -2.41 4.86 0.50
N ASP A 165 -3.15 5.95 0.73
CA ASP A 165 -4.56 5.93 1.08
C ASP A 165 -5.46 6.07 -0.14
N GLY A 166 -5.02 6.87 -1.11
CA GLY A 166 -5.78 7.24 -2.29
C GLY A 166 -5.63 6.23 -3.40
N THR A 167 -6.72 5.68 -3.77
CA THR A 167 -6.77 4.70 -4.86
C THR A 167 -7.25 5.32 -6.16
N TYR A 168 -7.74 6.56 -6.14
CA TYR A 168 -8.30 7.23 -7.30
C TYR A 168 -7.89 8.71 -7.37
N PHE A 169 -6.99 9.07 -8.28
CA PHE A 169 -6.58 10.46 -8.51
C PHE A 169 -7.42 11.13 -9.60
N VAL A 170 -7.77 12.38 -9.40
CA VAL A 170 -8.38 13.24 -10.41
C VAL A 170 -7.34 14.27 -10.87
N LEU A 171 -6.78 14.05 -12.05
CA LEU A 171 -5.75 14.92 -12.61
C LEU A 171 -6.39 16.04 -13.43
N LEU A 172 -6.18 17.30 -13.04
CA LEU A 172 -6.62 18.46 -13.78
C LEU A 172 -5.55 18.95 -14.76
N THR A 173 -5.95 19.11 -16.00
CA THR A 173 -5.19 19.83 -17.04
C THR A 173 -6.04 20.94 -17.62
N ASP A 174 -5.46 22.12 -17.92
CA ASP A 174 -6.24 23.20 -18.52
C ASP A 174 -6.42 23.03 -20.04
N ALA A 175 -7.55 23.49 -20.55
CA ALA A 175 -7.87 23.43 -21.99
C ALA A 175 -6.96 24.35 -22.82
N GLU A 176 -6.27 25.31 -22.23
CA GLU A 176 -5.45 26.29 -22.96
C GLU A 176 -4.29 25.61 -23.70
N GLY A 177 -3.68 24.59 -23.09
CA GLY A 177 -2.60 23.79 -23.68
C GLY A 177 -3.06 22.85 -24.81
N GLY A 178 -4.34 22.49 -24.86
CA GLY A 178 -4.91 21.59 -25.88
C GLY A 178 -4.40 20.15 -25.84
N THR A 179 -3.59 19.79 -24.84
CA THR A 179 -2.97 18.48 -24.68
C THR A 179 -2.57 18.24 -23.21
N LEU A 180 -2.14 17.02 -22.86
CA LEU A 180 -1.49 16.75 -21.58
C LEU A 180 -0.07 17.33 -21.57
N ARG A 181 0.25 18.06 -20.52
CA ARG A 181 1.60 18.54 -20.28
C ARG A 181 2.50 17.39 -19.81
N GLN A 182 3.79 17.51 -20.01
CA GLN A 182 4.75 16.47 -19.60
C GLN A 182 4.71 16.20 -18.09
N THR A 183 4.50 17.22 -17.26
CA THR A 183 4.33 17.08 -15.80
C THR A 183 3.14 16.18 -15.45
N ALA A 184 2.01 16.35 -16.16
CA ALA A 184 0.83 15.51 -15.99
C ALA A 184 1.08 14.06 -16.45
N ILE A 185 1.78 13.87 -17.58
CA ILE A 185 2.18 12.53 -18.07
C ILE A 185 3.08 11.81 -17.07
N ASN A 186 4.07 12.51 -16.54
CA ASN A 186 5.01 11.95 -15.57
C ASN A 186 4.30 11.57 -14.26
N PHE A 187 3.37 12.41 -13.79
CA PHE A 187 2.54 12.08 -12.64
C PHE A 187 1.68 10.83 -12.88
N ILE A 188 1.05 10.70 -14.05
CA ILE A 188 0.28 9.51 -14.43
C ILE A 188 1.19 8.27 -14.38
N ASP A 189 2.36 8.33 -15.00
CA ASP A 189 3.33 7.24 -15.04
C ASP A 189 3.79 6.85 -13.62
N GLU A 190 3.99 7.84 -12.75
CA GLU A 190 4.34 7.61 -11.35
C GLU A 190 3.22 6.87 -10.60
N VAL A 191 2.00 7.41 -10.55
CA VAL A 191 0.93 6.85 -9.72
C VAL A 191 0.44 5.49 -10.22
N LYS A 192 0.57 5.21 -11.52
CA LYS A 192 0.28 3.90 -12.10
C LYS A 192 1.23 2.81 -11.59
N LYS A 193 2.50 3.14 -11.35
CA LYS A 193 3.47 2.19 -10.76
C LYS A 193 3.12 1.77 -9.33
N TYR A 194 2.30 2.57 -8.64
CA TYR A 194 1.73 2.24 -7.34
C TYR A 194 0.37 1.54 -7.42
N GLY A 195 -0.14 1.27 -8.63
CA GLY A 195 -1.45 0.64 -8.83
C GLY A 195 -2.65 1.58 -8.62
N ALA A 196 -2.42 2.90 -8.54
CA ALA A 196 -3.50 3.87 -8.37
C ALA A 196 -4.30 4.07 -9.66
N ASN A 197 -5.60 4.35 -9.52
CA ASN A 197 -6.47 4.75 -10.61
C ASN A 197 -6.36 6.25 -10.88
N VAL A 198 -6.49 6.64 -12.16
CA VAL A 198 -6.43 8.05 -12.57
C VAL A 198 -7.59 8.36 -13.51
N ALA A 199 -8.30 9.44 -13.21
CA ALA A 199 -9.20 10.12 -14.18
C ALA A 199 -8.64 11.50 -14.51
N ILE A 200 -9.03 12.04 -15.66
CA ILE A 200 -8.55 13.34 -16.13
C ILE A 200 -9.72 14.29 -16.27
N VAL A 201 -9.55 15.50 -15.79
CA VAL A 201 -10.49 16.61 -15.98
C VAL A 201 -9.81 17.70 -16.78
N ILE A 202 -10.34 17.99 -17.97
CA ILE A 202 -9.93 19.14 -18.77
C ILE A 202 -10.69 20.36 -18.24
N SER A 203 -10.00 21.20 -17.49
CA SER A 203 -10.56 22.38 -16.87
C SER A 203 -10.51 23.61 -17.79
N LYS A 204 -11.21 24.69 -17.40
CA LYS A 204 -11.20 25.98 -18.09
C LYS A 204 -11.60 25.91 -19.57
N ILE A 205 -12.56 25.05 -19.90
CA ILE A 205 -13.05 24.93 -21.28
C ILE A 205 -13.73 26.22 -21.80
N ASP A 206 -14.14 27.12 -20.88
CA ASP A 206 -14.63 28.46 -21.20
C ASP A 206 -13.61 29.34 -21.94
N LYS A 207 -12.34 29.02 -21.86
CA LYS A 207 -11.26 29.74 -22.56
C LYS A 207 -11.02 29.27 -23.99
N LYS A 208 -11.80 28.30 -24.47
CA LYS A 208 -11.73 27.77 -25.83
C LYS A 208 -13.09 27.87 -26.55
N PRO A 209 -13.11 28.02 -27.88
CA PRO A 209 -14.33 27.87 -28.65
C PRO A 209 -14.97 26.50 -28.42
N LYS A 210 -16.32 26.45 -28.35
CA LYS A 210 -17.04 25.19 -28.08
C LYS A 210 -16.72 24.10 -29.10
N GLU A 211 -16.49 24.49 -30.34
CA GLU A 211 -16.18 23.60 -31.47
C GLU A 211 -14.80 22.93 -31.31
N ALA A 212 -13.89 23.53 -30.56
CA ALA A 212 -12.55 22.99 -30.31
C ALA A 212 -12.52 21.95 -29.18
N ILE A 213 -13.49 21.96 -28.25
CA ILE A 213 -13.48 21.12 -27.05
C ILE A 213 -13.47 19.61 -27.37
N PRO A 214 -14.28 19.10 -28.32
CA PRO A 214 -14.26 17.68 -28.68
C PRO A 214 -12.87 17.23 -29.18
N GLY A 215 -12.19 18.01 -30.00
CA GLY A 215 -10.85 17.69 -30.49
C GLY A 215 -9.78 17.70 -29.41
N ILE A 216 -9.87 18.62 -28.44
CA ILE A 216 -9.01 18.65 -27.26
C ILE A 216 -9.25 17.39 -26.40
N LYS A 217 -10.50 17.04 -26.14
CA LYS A 217 -10.87 15.85 -25.37
C LYS A 217 -10.32 14.58 -26.03
N GLU A 218 -10.52 14.41 -27.33
CA GLU A 218 -10.00 13.28 -28.10
C GLU A 218 -8.45 13.18 -28.01
N THR A 219 -7.76 14.33 -28.15
CA THR A 219 -6.30 14.39 -28.03
C THR A 219 -5.83 13.94 -26.64
N VAL A 220 -6.45 14.46 -25.57
CA VAL A 220 -6.14 14.10 -24.19
C VAL A 220 -6.45 12.63 -23.94
N GLU A 221 -7.60 12.12 -24.41
CA GLU A 221 -7.96 10.70 -24.28
C GLU A 221 -6.94 9.78 -24.95
N LYS A 222 -6.51 10.13 -26.18
CA LYS A 222 -5.52 9.34 -26.91
C LYS A 222 -4.20 9.25 -26.17
N ILE A 223 -3.71 10.38 -25.66
CA ILE A 223 -2.47 10.41 -24.87
C ILE A 223 -2.65 9.65 -23.56
N ALA A 224 -3.74 9.92 -22.85
CA ALA A 224 -4.01 9.28 -21.56
C ALA A 224 -4.08 7.75 -21.66
N ARG A 225 -4.70 7.20 -22.70
CA ARG A 225 -4.78 5.75 -22.95
C ARG A 225 -3.40 5.09 -23.11
N MET A 226 -2.40 5.82 -23.60
CA MET A 226 -1.03 5.29 -23.73
C MET A 226 -0.36 5.06 -22.37
N TYR A 227 -0.71 5.85 -21.36
CA TYR A 227 -0.06 5.82 -20.04
C TYR A 227 -0.95 5.18 -18.96
N VAL A 228 -2.26 5.46 -18.96
CA VAL A 228 -3.20 4.91 -17.96
C VAL A 228 -3.71 3.52 -18.36
N GLY A 229 -3.89 3.27 -19.65
CA GLY A 229 -4.53 2.08 -20.19
C GLY A 229 -5.93 2.38 -20.74
N GLY A 230 -6.64 1.33 -21.22
CA GLY A 230 -7.84 1.46 -22.08
C GLY A 230 -9.02 2.22 -21.48
N ASP A 231 -9.22 2.14 -20.18
CA ASP A 231 -10.45 2.64 -19.52
C ASP A 231 -10.25 3.96 -18.75
N VAL A 232 -9.38 4.83 -19.26
CA VAL A 232 -9.20 6.14 -18.62
C VAL A 232 -10.45 7.01 -18.81
N LYS A 233 -10.98 7.53 -17.70
CA LYS A 233 -12.09 8.48 -17.73
C LYS A 233 -11.56 9.89 -17.97
N VAL A 234 -12.03 10.54 -19.02
CA VAL A 234 -11.73 11.95 -19.32
C VAL A 234 -13.03 12.73 -19.34
N THR A 235 -13.10 13.80 -18.56
CA THR A 235 -14.23 14.71 -18.46
C THR A 235 -13.79 16.15 -18.73
N THR A 236 -14.75 17.03 -18.94
CA THR A 236 -14.50 18.46 -19.17
C THR A 236 -15.14 19.30 -18.07
N SER A 237 -14.60 20.49 -17.79
CA SER A 237 -15.19 21.40 -16.81
C SER A 237 -14.89 22.87 -17.03
N SER A 238 -15.84 23.73 -16.63
CA SER A 238 -15.67 25.18 -16.44
C SER A 238 -16.29 25.59 -15.12
N SER A 239 -15.48 26.06 -14.20
CA SER A 239 -15.95 26.63 -12.92
C SER A 239 -16.68 27.96 -13.15
N VAL A 240 -16.28 28.71 -14.18
CA VAL A 240 -16.87 30.04 -14.51
C VAL A 240 -18.29 29.88 -15.06
N ASN A 241 -18.50 28.90 -15.94
CA ASN A 241 -19.80 28.66 -16.58
C ASN A 241 -20.67 27.65 -15.79
N ASN A 242 -20.24 27.19 -14.62
CA ASN A 242 -20.89 26.13 -13.84
C ASN A 242 -21.09 24.83 -14.68
N ASP A 243 -20.16 24.56 -15.57
CA ASP A 243 -20.18 23.36 -16.43
C ASP A 243 -19.21 22.31 -15.84
N PHE A 244 -19.73 21.48 -14.95
CA PHE A 244 -18.99 20.43 -14.26
C PHE A 244 -19.85 19.19 -13.97
N GLN A 245 -20.98 19.03 -14.64
CA GLN A 245 -21.88 17.91 -14.40
C GLN A 245 -21.22 16.57 -14.74
N GLU A 246 -20.46 16.49 -15.84
CA GLU A 246 -19.69 15.28 -16.18
C GLU A 246 -18.75 14.84 -15.05
N VAL A 247 -18.15 15.81 -14.34
CA VAL A 247 -17.25 15.53 -13.21
C VAL A 247 -18.01 14.98 -12.01
N LYS A 248 -19.16 15.59 -11.66
CA LYS A 248 -20.03 15.11 -10.58
C LYS A 248 -20.57 13.70 -10.86
N ASP A 249 -21.01 13.44 -12.07
CA ASP A 249 -21.52 12.14 -12.49
C ASP A 249 -20.41 11.07 -12.41
N PHE A 250 -19.20 11.42 -12.86
CA PHE A 250 -18.04 10.56 -12.75
C PHE A 250 -17.72 10.25 -11.28
N LEU A 251 -17.59 11.26 -10.41
CA LEU A 251 -17.29 11.06 -9.00
C LEU A 251 -18.35 10.18 -8.31
N SER A 252 -19.62 10.38 -8.67
CA SER A 252 -20.72 9.56 -8.18
C SER A 252 -20.74 8.13 -8.76
N SER A 253 -20.01 7.86 -9.84
CA SER A 253 -19.90 6.53 -10.45
C SER A 253 -18.74 5.69 -9.91
N ILE A 254 -17.86 6.25 -9.07
CA ILE A 254 -16.73 5.53 -8.48
C ILE A 254 -17.25 4.38 -7.61
N ASP A 255 -16.87 3.15 -7.93
CA ASP A 255 -17.20 1.98 -7.13
C ASP A 255 -16.21 1.82 -5.97
N SER A 256 -16.53 2.52 -4.87
CA SER A 256 -15.72 2.49 -3.66
C SER A 256 -15.68 1.10 -3.01
N GLU A 257 -16.78 0.33 -3.13
CA GLU A 257 -16.85 -1.01 -2.55
C GLU A 257 -15.91 -1.98 -3.28
N MET A 258 -15.88 -1.94 -4.60
CA MET A 258 -14.94 -2.73 -5.41
C MET A 258 -13.49 -2.41 -5.06
N ILE A 259 -13.16 -1.13 -4.93
CA ILE A 259 -11.80 -0.67 -4.61
C ILE A 259 -11.37 -1.20 -3.23
N VAL A 260 -12.19 -1.01 -2.19
CA VAL A 260 -11.92 -1.51 -0.84
C VAL A 260 -11.84 -3.04 -0.83
N THR A 261 -12.75 -3.73 -1.52
CA THR A 261 -12.75 -5.19 -1.59
C THR A 261 -11.45 -5.69 -2.22
N THR A 262 -11.02 -5.11 -3.33
CA THR A 262 -9.77 -5.49 -4.01
C THR A 262 -8.55 -5.29 -3.09
N LYS A 263 -8.50 -4.16 -2.37
CA LYS A 263 -7.43 -3.83 -1.44
C LYS A 263 -7.36 -4.82 -0.26
N TYR A 264 -8.51 -5.19 0.31
CA TYR A 264 -8.56 -6.00 1.55
C TYR A 264 -8.75 -7.50 1.33
N LYS A 265 -9.14 -7.93 0.13
CA LYS A 265 -9.34 -9.34 -0.20
C LYS A 265 -8.16 -10.25 0.22
N PRO A 266 -6.88 -9.94 -0.07
CA PRO A 266 -5.75 -10.77 0.36
C PRO A 266 -5.67 -10.90 1.89
N LEU A 267 -5.92 -9.83 2.64
CA LEU A 267 -5.86 -9.83 4.10
C LEU A 267 -6.98 -10.66 4.72
N VAL A 268 -8.20 -10.55 4.17
CA VAL A 268 -9.36 -11.35 4.62
C VAL A 268 -9.13 -12.83 4.32
N LEU A 269 -8.62 -13.16 3.13
CA LEU A 269 -8.24 -14.53 2.78
C LEU A 269 -7.16 -15.05 3.73
N GLY A 270 -6.17 -14.22 4.09
CA GLY A 270 -5.15 -14.56 5.09
C GLY A 270 -5.72 -14.93 6.45
N LEU A 271 -6.67 -14.14 6.95
CA LEU A 271 -7.36 -14.39 8.21
C LEU A 271 -8.14 -15.71 8.16
N ILE A 272 -8.97 -15.91 7.13
CA ILE A 272 -9.81 -17.11 7.00
C ILE A 272 -8.96 -18.38 6.89
N ASN A 273 -7.88 -18.34 6.08
CA ASN A 273 -6.98 -19.49 5.97
C ASN A 273 -6.22 -19.75 7.29
N GLY A 274 -5.93 -18.72 8.09
CA GLY A 274 -5.39 -18.88 9.43
C GLY A 274 -6.35 -19.67 10.34
N TYR A 275 -7.64 -19.38 10.26
CA TYR A 275 -8.67 -20.13 10.98
C TYR A 275 -8.76 -21.59 10.51
N ILE A 276 -8.77 -21.83 9.21
CA ILE A 276 -8.79 -23.18 8.62
C ILE A 276 -7.58 -23.97 9.11
N SER A 277 -6.38 -23.39 9.08
CA SER A 277 -5.15 -24.06 9.51
C SER A 277 -5.19 -24.45 10.99
N GLU A 278 -5.71 -23.57 11.85
CA GLU A 278 -5.86 -23.87 13.28
C GLU A 278 -6.85 -25.01 13.53
N LEU A 279 -8.00 -25.00 12.82
CA LEU A 279 -9.01 -26.07 12.93
C LEU A 279 -8.45 -27.42 12.44
N GLN A 280 -7.68 -27.40 11.34
CA GLN A 280 -7.04 -28.62 10.79
C GLN A 280 -6.01 -29.17 11.76
N LEU A 281 -5.21 -28.29 12.40
CA LEU A 281 -4.26 -28.71 13.42
C LEU A 281 -4.96 -29.39 14.60
N GLN A 282 -6.02 -28.77 15.13
CA GLN A 282 -6.81 -29.34 16.23
C GLN A 282 -7.41 -30.70 15.87
N MET A 283 -7.94 -30.83 14.64
CA MET A 283 -8.48 -32.10 14.15
C MET A 283 -7.41 -33.19 14.06
N LYS A 284 -6.22 -32.87 13.52
CA LYS A 284 -5.09 -33.82 13.45
C LYS A 284 -4.65 -34.29 14.84
N LEU A 285 -4.53 -33.39 15.79
CA LEU A 285 -4.09 -33.71 17.13
C LEU A 285 -5.11 -34.58 17.90
N LEU A 286 -6.42 -34.37 17.69
CA LEU A 286 -7.48 -35.20 18.27
C LEU A 286 -7.46 -36.66 17.77
N LEU A 287 -6.93 -36.91 16.57
CA LEU A 287 -6.84 -38.22 15.94
C LEU A 287 -5.60 -39.03 16.31
N GLN A 288 -4.63 -38.48 17.08
CA GLN A 288 -3.36 -39.14 17.42
C GLN A 288 -3.37 -39.87 18.78
N ASP A 289 -2.49 -40.87 18.95
CA ASP A 289 -2.41 -41.71 20.17
C ASP A 289 -1.40 -41.16 21.20
N LYS A 290 -1.73 -41.23 22.49
CA LYS A 290 -1.05 -40.61 23.63
C LYS A 290 0.44 -41.03 23.83
N LYS A 291 0.79 -42.26 23.46
CA LYS A 291 2.13 -42.81 23.75
C LYS A 291 3.28 -42.23 22.94
N CYS A 292 2.99 -41.52 21.86
CA CYS A 292 3.99 -41.04 20.92
C CYS A 292 4.27 -39.51 21.04
N PHE A 293 3.55 -38.81 21.91
CA PHE A 293 3.58 -37.34 21.93
C PHE A 293 4.86 -36.73 22.49
N ASP A 294 5.39 -37.26 23.60
CA ASP A 294 6.58 -36.68 24.26
C ASP A 294 7.82 -36.75 23.34
N GLU A 295 8.01 -37.89 22.64
CA GLU A 295 9.09 -38.03 21.65
C GLU A 295 8.92 -37.09 20.45
N LYS A 296 7.69 -36.87 20.02
CA LYS A 296 7.40 -35.96 18.90
C LYS A 296 7.61 -34.51 19.27
N ILE A 297 7.23 -34.10 20.49
CA ILE A 297 7.49 -32.75 21.01
C ILE A 297 8.99 -32.44 21.00
N GLU A 298 9.80 -33.34 21.52
CA GLU A 298 11.26 -33.14 21.56
C GLU A 298 11.85 -33.06 20.15
N ARG A 299 11.41 -33.87 19.21
CA ARG A 299 11.84 -33.80 17.80
C ARG A 299 11.43 -32.48 17.13
N VAL A 300 10.20 -31.96 17.40
CA VAL A 300 9.77 -30.64 16.88
C VAL A 300 10.61 -29.51 17.48
N LYS A 301 10.98 -29.59 18.75
CA LYS A 301 11.88 -28.60 19.37
C LYS A 301 13.30 -28.63 18.78
N GLU A 302 13.81 -29.82 18.45
CA GLU A 302 15.11 -29.97 17.78
C GLU A 302 15.04 -29.35 16.37
N GLU A 303 13.99 -29.64 15.59
CA GLU A 303 13.80 -29.04 14.26
C GLU A 303 13.59 -27.52 14.34
N LYS A 304 12.95 -26.99 15.40
CA LYS A 304 12.91 -25.56 15.66
C LYS A 304 14.31 -24.96 15.80
N ALA A 305 15.17 -25.59 16.58
CA ALA A 305 16.53 -25.10 16.78
C ALA A 305 17.32 -25.12 15.46
N ASN A 306 17.15 -26.17 14.65
CA ASN A 306 17.74 -26.28 13.32
C ASN A 306 17.22 -25.17 12.40
N ALA A 307 15.92 -24.94 12.33
CA ALA A 307 15.31 -23.92 11.49
C ALA A 307 15.74 -22.49 11.87
N LEU A 308 15.83 -22.18 13.16
CA LEU A 308 16.37 -20.90 13.62
C LEU A 308 17.86 -20.74 13.27
N GLY A 309 18.64 -21.83 13.34
CA GLY A 309 20.03 -21.86 12.89
C GLY A 309 20.16 -21.62 11.38
N GLU A 310 19.34 -22.29 10.55
CA GLU A 310 19.30 -22.10 9.11
C GLU A 310 18.85 -20.70 8.71
N LEU A 311 17.82 -20.15 9.37
CA LEU A 311 17.36 -18.78 9.15
C LEU A 311 18.50 -17.79 9.36
N ARG A 312 19.22 -17.90 10.48
CA ARG A 312 20.38 -17.04 10.77
C ARG A 312 21.51 -17.22 9.76
N CYS A 313 21.79 -18.44 9.37
CA CYS A 313 22.80 -18.73 8.36
C CYS A 313 22.41 -18.14 6.99
N LYS A 314 21.18 -18.31 6.54
CA LYS A 314 20.68 -17.74 5.29
C LYS A 314 20.66 -16.21 5.33
N SER A 315 20.28 -15.60 6.47
CA SER A 315 20.35 -14.15 6.67
C SER A 315 21.78 -13.61 6.57
N GLN A 316 22.75 -14.31 7.17
CA GLN A 316 24.17 -13.94 7.10
C GLN A 316 24.79 -14.14 5.71
N ASN A 317 24.31 -15.12 4.95
CA ASN A 317 24.79 -15.44 3.60
C ASN A 317 24.03 -14.70 2.49
N ALA A 318 22.99 -13.95 2.82
CA ALA A 318 22.29 -13.10 1.85
C ALA A 318 23.23 -12.03 1.30
N GLN A 319 22.89 -11.47 0.15
CA GLN A 319 23.64 -10.33 -0.42
C GLN A 319 23.84 -9.25 0.66
N SER A 320 25.02 -8.64 0.71
CA SER A 320 25.28 -7.60 1.72
C SER A 320 24.33 -6.41 1.57
N VAL A 321 24.10 -5.68 2.65
CA VAL A 321 23.26 -4.47 2.64
C VAL A 321 23.81 -3.46 1.62
N GLU A 322 25.13 -3.33 1.54
CA GLU A 322 25.82 -2.47 0.60
C GLU A 322 25.57 -2.92 -0.85
N GLY A 323 25.63 -4.23 -1.14
CA GLY A 323 25.37 -4.79 -2.46
C GLY A 323 23.94 -4.52 -2.93
N SER A 324 22.96 -4.75 -2.05
CA SER A 324 21.56 -4.46 -2.36
C SER A 324 21.29 -2.97 -2.49
N ALA A 325 21.98 -2.13 -1.72
CA ALA A 325 21.92 -0.68 -1.89
C ALA A 325 22.51 -0.25 -3.24
N ASP A 326 23.62 -0.87 -3.67
CA ASP A 326 24.21 -0.62 -4.99
C ASP A 326 23.21 -0.92 -6.12
N ASP A 327 22.48 -2.01 -6.05
CA ASP A 327 21.48 -2.38 -7.06
C ASP A 327 20.36 -1.33 -7.14
N ILE A 328 19.81 -0.90 -6.01
CA ILE A 328 18.79 0.15 -5.96
C ILE A 328 19.34 1.49 -6.50
N LEU A 329 20.56 1.86 -6.10
CA LEU A 329 21.20 3.09 -6.53
C LEU A 329 21.55 3.08 -8.03
N ASN A 330 21.90 1.92 -8.57
CA ASN A 330 22.12 1.74 -10.01
C ASN A 330 20.81 1.91 -10.79
N ASP A 331 19.71 1.30 -10.33
CA ASP A 331 18.39 1.48 -10.95
C ASP A 331 17.99 2.97 -10.97
N ILE A 332 18.24 3.71 -9.89
CA ILE A 332 17.98 5.15 -9.82
C ILE A 332 18.86 5.91 -10.82
N ALA A 333 20.15 5.60 -10.86
CA ALA A 333 21.08 6.25 -11.77
C ALA A 333 20.70 6.00 -13.25
N GLU A 334 20.31 4.79 -13.59
CA GLU A 334 19.85 4.43 -14.95
C GLU A 334 18.57 5.16 -15.33
N ALA A 335 17.59 5.23 -14.45
CA ALA A 335 16.34 5.94 -14.68
C ALA A 335 16.59 7.46 -14.92
N LEU A 336 17.47 8.06 -14.13
CA LEU A 336 17.87 9.46 -14.30
C LEU A 336 18.65 9.69 -15.58
N ARG A 337 19.58 8.79 -15.95
CA ARG A 337 20.34 8.88 -17.21
C ARG A 337 19.42 8.79 -18.42
N ALA A 338 18.43 7.89 -18.39
CA ALA A 338 17.45 7.75 -19.45
C ALA A 338 16.64 9.03 -19.70
N LYS A 339 16.45 9.86 -18.69
CA LYS A 339 15.72 11.14 -18.76
C LYS A 339 16.65 12.37 -18.81
N SER A 340 17.98 12.21 -18.86
CA SER A 340 18.95 13.31 -18.77
C SER A 340 18.78 14.38 -19.85
N GLY A 341 18.44 13.99 -21.08
CA GLY A 341 18.18 14.94 -22.17
C GLY A 341 16.94 15.82 -21.93
N TYR A 342 15.88 15.22 -21.38
CA TYR A 342 14.69 15.96 -20.98
C TYR A 342 14.99 16.90 -19.80
N LEU A 343 15.69 16.42 -18.78
CA LEU A 343 16.11 17.22 -17.62
C LEU A 343 17.02 18.40 -18.06
N ALA A 344 17.91 18.18 -19.02
CA ALA A 344 18.76 19.24 -19.59
C ALA A 344 17.93 20.31 -20.33
N THR A 345 16.92 19.88 -21.08
CA THR A 345 16.02 20.80 -21.78
C THR A 345 15.19 21.63 -20.80
N LEU A 346 14.74 21.02 -19.70
CA LEU A 346 13.99 21.69 -18.64
C LEU A 346 14.85 22.78 -17.96
N LEU A 347 16.10 22.47 -17.60
CA LEU A 347 17.04 23.44 -17.06
C LEU A 347 17.36 24.58 -18.04
N TYR A 348 17.57 24.26 -19.32
CA TYR A 348 17.87 25.26 -20.33
C TYR A 348 16.75 26.26 -20.55
N SER A 349 15.48 25.80 -20.48
CA SER A 349 14.31 26.65 -20.73
C SER A 349 14.13 27.77 -19.69
N GLY A 350 14.96 27.82 -18.65
CA GLY A 350 14.93 28.85 -17.61
C GLY A 350 13.66 28.83 -16.75
N LYS A 351 12.82 27.82 -16.94
CA LYS A 351 11.62 27.60 -16.13
C LYS A 351 12.06 26.96 -14.83
N ASP A 352 11.75 27.64 -13.78
CA ASP A 352 11.73 27.30 -12.37
C ASP A 352 12.59 26.09 -11.94
N MET A 353 13.59 26.37 -11.13
CA MET A 353 14.42 25.37 -10.42
C MET A 353 13.55 24.30 -9.74
N ASN A 354 12.38 24.69 -9.28
CA ASN A 354 11.43 23.81 -8.63
C ASN A 354 10.87 22.75 -9.60
N ALA A 355 10.59 23.11 -10.86
CA ALA A 355 10.14 22.15 -11.87
C ALA A 355 11.20 21.06 -12.14
N PHE A 356 12.48 21.42 -12.18
CA PHE A 356 13.56 20.44 -12.35
C PHE A 356 13.67 19.48 -11.15
N LYS A 357 13.60 20.02 -9.93
CA LYS A 357 13.61 19.19 -8.70
C LYS A 357 12.45 18.21 -8.68
N GLN A 358 11.25 18.69 -8.98
CA GLN A 358 10.05 17.85 -9.02
C GLN A 358 10.19 16.73 -10.04
N GLU A 359 10.68 17.05 -11.22
CA GLU A 359 10.87 16.05 -12.26
C GLU A 359 11.87 14.97 -11.83
N MET A 360 12.98 15.36 -11.22
CA MET A 360 13.92 14.38 -10.66
C MET A 360 13.28 13.49 -9.60
N LEU A 361 12.46 14.07 -8.70
CA LEU A 361 11.78 13.30 -7.67
C LEU A 361 10.72 12.36 -8.26
N THR A 362 9.98 12.78 -9.28
CA THR A 362 9.01 11.96 -10.01
C THR A 362 9.67 10.75 -10.67
N ILE A 363 10.94 10.88 -11.08
CA ILE A 363 11.73 9.76 -11.59
C ILE A 363 12.22 8.84 -10.46
N ILE A 364 12.77 9.42 -9.39
CA ILE A 364 13.44 8.68 -8.31
C ILE A 364 12.46 7.88 -7.45
N ARG A 365 11.35 8.49 -7.02
CA ARG A 365 10.41 7.87 -6.06
C ARG A 365 9.90 6.49 -6.49
N PRO A 366 9.33 6.31 -7.69
CA PRO A 366 8.84 5.00 -8.10
C PRO A 366 9.95 3.96 -8.23
N VAL A 367 11.16 4.38 -8.63
CA VAL A 367 12.30 3.47 -8.73
C VAL A 367 12.70 2.96 -7.35
N ILE A 368 12.82 3.84 -6.34
CA ILE A 368 13.09 3.40 -4.96
C ILE A 368 12.06 2.37 -4.52
N VAL A 369 10.76 2.67 -4.70
CA VAL A 369 9.69 1.78 -4.23
C VAL A 369 9.72 0.43 -4.93
N THR A 370 9.87 0.41 -6.25
CA THR A 370 9.88 -0.84 -7.01
C THR A 370 11.12 -1.67 -6.76
N SER A 371 12.30 -1.06 -6.72
CA SER A 371 13.57 -1.76 -6.50
C SER A 371 13.68 -2.26 -5.05
N PHE A 372 13.24 -1.45 -4.08
CA PHE A 372 13.18 -1.86 -2.70
C PHE A 372 12.18 -3.00 -2.46
N LYS A 373 11.00 -2.92 -3.09
CA LYS A 373 10.01 -4.00 -3.03
C LYS A 373 10.58 -5.31 -3.58
N ARG A 374 11.27 -5.27 -4.72
CA ARG A 374 11.97 -6.42 -5.31
C ARG A 374 12.99 -6.99 -4.33
N GLU A 375 13.85 -6.15 -3.80
CA GLU A 375 14.90 -6.52 -2.85
C GLU A 375 14.37 -7.24 -1.60
N ILE A 376 13.35 -6.68 -0.96
CA ILE A 376 12.77 -7.27 0.24
C ILE A 376 12.02 -8.57 -0.09
N THR A 377 11.37 -8.66 -1.25
CA THR A 377 10.73 -9.92 -1.68
C THR A 377 11.76 -11.01 -1.91
N GLU A 378 12.85 -10.71 -2.63
CA GLU A 378 13.93 -11.67 -2.88
C GLU A 378 14.59 -12.12 -1.57
N TYR A 379 14.82 -11.20 -0.64
CA TYR A 379 15.34 -11.52 0.69
C TYR A 379 14.37 -12.44 1.47
N GLN A 380 13.08 -12.15 1.47
CA GLN A 380 12.05 -12.97 2.09
C GLN A 380 11.98 -14.38 1.49
N ASP A 381 12.08 -14.50 0.17
CA ASP A 381 12.05 -15.80 -0.52
C ASP A 381 13.23 -16.68 -0.12
N VAL A 382 14.44 -16.09 -0.03
CA VAL A 382 15.65 -16.83 0.37
C VAL A 382 15.57 -17.31 1.82
N ILE A 383 15.14 -16.45 2.74
CA ILE A 383 15.11 -16.76 4.18
C ILE A 383 13.86 -17.58 4.53
N GLY A 384 12.74 -17.31 3.87
CA GLY A 384 11.47 -17.99 4.08
C GLY A 384 11.51 -19.49 3.81
N GLN A 385 12.47 -19.96 3.01
CA GLN A 385 12.70 -21.39 2.80
C GLN A 385 13.00 -22.12 4.11
N ALA A 386 13.73 -21.54 5.06
CA ALA A 386 14.00 -22.15 6.35
C ALA A 386 12.71 -22.40 7.17
N VAL A 387 11.77 -21.46 7.12
CA VAL A 387 10.46 -21.59 7.77
C VAL A 387 9.61 -22.68 7.08
N GLN A 388 9.66 -22.72 5.76
CA GLN A 388 8.94 -23.71 4.96
C GLN A 388 9.48 -25.13 5.23
N GLU A 389 10.79 -25.32 5.26
CA GLU A 389 11.43 -26.58 5.58
C GLU A 389 11.10 -27.05 7.01
N PHE A 390 11.13 -26.12 7.99
CA PHE A 390 10.71 -26.41 9.36
C PHE A 390 9.26 -26.90 9.42
N ALA A 391 8.35 -26.21 8.76
CA ALA A 391 6.95 -26.57 8.80
C ALA A 391 6.68 -27.95 8.15
N VAL A 392 7.36 -28.27 7.05
CA VAL A 392 7.27 -29.61 6.42
C VAL A 392 7.80 -30.69 7.37
N LYS A 393 8.98 -30.48 7.98
CA LYS A 393 9.57 -31.45 8.92
C LYS A 393 8.72 -31.59 10.19
N ALA A 394 8.21 -30.50 10.76
CA ALA A 394 7.31 -30.56 11.90
C ALA A 394 6.04 -31.36 11.60
N GLU A 395 5.50 -31.21 10.39
CA GLU A 395 4.37 -32.03 9.96
C GLU A 395 4.74 -33.51 9.79
N GLU A 396 5.88 -33.82 9.17
CA GLU A 396 6.35 -35.19 9.02
C GLU A 396 6.49 -35.86 10.38
N ILE A 397 7.06 -35.18 11.37
CA ILE A 397 7.20 -35.69 12.75
C ILE A 397 5.82 -35.97 13.37
N LEU A 398 4.86 -35.10 13.15
CA LEU A 398 3.49 -35.26 13.67
C LEU A 398 2.72 -36.36 12.95
N ASN A 399 3.00 -36.60 11.66
CA ASN A 399 2.35 -37.63 10.87
C ASN A 399 3.02 -39.02 10.96
N ASP A 400 4.23 -39.11 11.52
CA ASP A 400 4.97 -40.38 11.69
C ASP A 400 4.34 -41.18 12.85
N ALA A 401 3.20 -41.79 12.57
CA ALA A 401 2.47 -42.68 13.50
C ALA A 401 2.45 -44.09 12.95
N ASP A 402 2.89 -45.05 13.77
CA ASP A 402 2.67 -46.47 13.52
C ASP A 402 1.18 -46.78 13.37
N ASN A 403 0.81 -47.08 12.13
CA ASN A 403 -0.54 -47.11 11.58
C ASN A 403 -1.36 -48.35 11.94
N ASN A 404 -1.72 -48.62 13.18
CA ASN A 404 -2.55 -49.81 13.42
C ASN A 404 -3.91 -49.65 14.13
N VAL A 405 -4.36 -48.43 14.47
CA VAL A 405 -5.61 -48.26 15.23
C VAL A 405 -6.72 -47.46 14.50
N LEU A 406 -6.48 -46.90 13.34
CA LEU A 406 -7.41 -45.92 12.73
C LEU A 406 -7.78 -46.18 11.26
N ALA A 407 -7.84 -47.42 10.81
CA ALA A 407 -8.20 -47.76 9.42
C ALA A 407 -9.57 -47.21 8.96
N GLY A 408 -10.51 -46.94 9.86
CA GLY A 408 -11.81 -46.35 9.51
C GLY A 408 -11.87 -44.83 9.49
N ALA A 409 -11.00 -44.14 10.24
CA ALA A 409 -10.89 -42.67 10.25
C ALA A 409 -9.89 -42.17 9.19
N GLN A 410 -8.92 -43.00 8.79
CA GLN A 410 -7.94 -42.72 7.72
C GLN A 410 -8.57 -42.67 6.32
N GLU A 411 -9.66 -43.42 6.07
CA GLU A 411 -10.37 -43.36 4.78
C GLU A 411 -11.07 -42.01 4.58
N ILE A 412 -11.52 -41.38 5.69
CA ILE A 412 -12.14 -40.03 5.66
C ILE A 412 -11.10 -38.91 5.71
N ALA A 413 -10.03 -39.07 6.50
CA ALA A 413 -8.98 -38.07 6.64
C ALA A 413 -7.98 -38.08 5.49
N GLY A 414 -7.65 -39.25 4.95
CA GLY A 414 -6.70 -39.40 3.83
C GLY A 414 -7.24 -38.91 2.49
N ALA A 415 -8.55 -38.86 2.31
CA ALA A 415 -9.18 -38.30 1.12
C ALA A 415 -9.29 -36.76 1.17
N LEU A 416 -9.17 -36.15 2.36
CA LEU A 416 -9.42 -34.72 2.58
C LEU A 416 -8.18 -33.88 2.85
N ILE A 417 -7.03 -34.50 3.20
CA ILE A 417 -5.81 -33.76 3.56
C ILE A 417 -4.68 -34.23 2.64
N GLY A 418 -4.76 -33.88 1.36
CA GLY A 418 -3.68 -34.09 0.42
C GLY A 418 -2.44 -33.25 0.77
N LYS A 419 -1.25 -33.83 0.51
CA LYS A 419 0.06 -33.19 0.63
C LYS A 419 0.10 -31.77 -0.01
N ASP A 420 -0.74 -31.57 -1.04
CA ASP A 420 -0.88 -30.32 -1.79
C ASP A 420 -1.54 -29.18 -0.97
N ILE A 421 -2.28 -29.50 0.11
CA ILE A 421 -2.96 -28.48 0.91
C ILE A 421 -1.99 -27.82 1.89
N LEU A 422 -1.04 -28.56 2.44
CA LEU A 422 -0.06 -28.01 3.36
C LEU A 422 1.04 -27.23 2.63
N GLU A 423 1.54 -27.75 1.50
CA GLU A 423 2.41 -26.98 0.59
C GLU A 423 1.69 -25.71 0.12
N GLY A 424 0.39 -25.78 -0.16
CA GLY A 424 -0.43 -24.62 -0.51
C GLY A 424 -0.62 -23.63 0.65
N LEU A 425 -0.75 -24.11 1.90
CA LEU A 425 -0.95 -23.26 3.09
C LEU A 425 0.36 -22.61 3.54
N LEU A 426 1.49 -23.32 3.46
CA LEU A 426 2.81 -22.78 3.77
C LEU A 426 3.30 -21.80 2.71
N LYS A 427 3.17 -22.19 1.44
CA LYS A 427 3.47 -21.31 0.32
C LYS A 427 2.56 -20.07 0.32
N LYS A 428 1.25 -20.25 0.53
CA LYS A 428 0.30 -19.14 0.73
C LYS A 428 0.53 -18.38 2.04
N GLY A 429 1.05 -18.98 3.08
CA GLY A 429 1.39 -18.32 4.34
C GLY A 429 2.62 -17.42 4.20
N LEU A 430 3.63 -17.87 3.47
CA LEU A 430 4.84 -17.10 3.15
C LEU A 430 4.57 -16.03 2.07
N ASP A 431 3.83 -16.37 1.02
CA ASP A 431 3.36 -15.39 0.03
C ASP A 431 2.52 -14.30 0.70
N LYS A 432 1.72 -14.64 1.72
CA LYS A 432 0.89 -13.69 2.47
C LYS A 432 1.66 -12.92 3.53
N LEU A 433 2.75 -13.45 4.07
CA LEU A 433 3.68 -12.67 4.87
C LEU A 433 4.42 -11.67 4.00
N ALA A 434 4.85 -12.06 2.81
CA ALA A 434 5.38 -11.17 1.80
C ALA A 434 4.33 -10.12 1.39
N GLU A 435 3.08 -10.51 1.13
CA GLU A 435 1.98 -9.58 0.85
C GLU A 435 1.60 -8.72 2.07
N ARG A 436 1.60 -9.22 3.30
CA ARG A 436 1.39 -8.42 4.52
C ARG A 436 2.54 -7.45 4.77
N PHE A 437 3.77 -7.86 4.51
CA PHE A 437 4.96 -7.04 4.74
C PHE A 437 5.16 -6.01 3.63
N VAL A 438 5.00 -6.42 2.38
CA VAL A 438 5.12 -5.58 1.20
C VAL A 438 3.82 -4.84 0.90
N GLY A 439 2.65 -5.43 1.22
CA GLY A 439 1.36 -4.88 0.85
C GLY A 439 0.93 -3.67 1.66
N TYR A 440 1.06 -3.67 2.98
CA TYR A 440 0.45 -2.60 3.79
C TYR A 440 1.37 -1.98 4.85
N LYS A 441 1.94 -2.78 5.78
CA LYS A 441 2.83 -2.24 6.82
C LYS A 441 4.21 -1.87 6.27
N GLY A 442 4.74 -2.65 5.33
CA GLY A 442 6.05 -2.40 4.71
C GLY A 442 6.02 -1.20 3.77
N LEU A 443 4.99 -1.04 2.92
CA LEU A 443 4.84 0.14 2.08
C LEU A 443 4.56 1.40 2.92
N GLY A 444 3.75 1.31 3.97
CA GLY A 444 3.51 2.44 4.87
C GLY A 444 4.78 2.94 5.56
N MET A 445 5.65 2.02 5.99
CA MET A 445 6.95 2.36 6.56
C MET A 445 7.93 2.87 5.49
N LEU A 446 7.94 2.25 4.30
CA LEU A 446 8.72 2.70 3.15
C LEU A 446 8.39 4.15 2.76
N PHE A 447 7.11 4.49 2.67
CA PHE A 447 6.69 5.86 2.34
C PHE A 447 7.04 6.86 3.44
N LYS A 448 7.01 6.45 4.71
CA LYS A 448 7.46 7.28 5.83
C LYS A 448 8.96 7.56 5.78
N THR A 449 9.77 6.57 5.37
CA THR A 449 11.23 6.71 5.19
C THR A 449 11.61 7.40 3.87
N LEU A 450 10.78 7.33 2.83
CA LEU A 450 11.02 8.05 1.56
C LEU A 450 11.23 9.56 1.77
N GLY A 451 10.51 10.18 2.69
CA GLY A 451 10.70 11.58 3.04
C GLY A 451 12.13 11.87 3.53
N THR A 452 12.71 10.98 4.34
CA THR A 452 14.08 11.13 4.86
C THR A 452 15.15 10.92 3.77
N ILE A 453 14.87 10.10 2.77
CA ILE A 453 15.77 9.86 1.62
C ILE A 453 15.71 11.02 0.61
N ILE A 454 14.54 11.61 0.42
CA ILE A 454 14.29 12.66 -0.59
C ILE A 454 14.83 14.02 -0.14
N SER A 455 14.71 14.37 1.14
CA SER A 455 15.12 15.67 1.67
C SER A 455 16.59 16.02 1.40
N PRO A 456 17.57 15.12 1.63
CA PRO A 456 18.97 15.37 1.27
C PRO A 456 19.18 15.57 -0.23
N VAL A 457 18.45 14.85 -1.10
CA VAL A 457 18.53 15.01 -2.56
C VAL A 457 18.11 16.41 -2.98
N ILE A 458 17.00 16.92 -2.43
CA ILE A 458 16.55 18.29 -2.69
C ILE A 458 17.62 19.30 -2.32
N THR A 459 18.27 19.14 -1.17
CA THR A 459 19.34 20.04 -0.69
C THR A 459 20.52 20.08 -1.65
N ILE A 460 20.93 18.92 -2.17
CA ILE A 460 22.02 18.86 -3.16
C ILE A 460 21.63 19.54 -4.46
N LEU A 461 20.43 19.29 -4.95
CA LEU A 461 19.96 19.91 -6.19
C LEU A 461 19.96 21.45 -6.08
N ILE A 462 19.60 22.00 -4.90
CA ILE A 462 19.68 23.44 -4.66
C ILE A 462 21.09 23.97 -4.80
N ASN A 463 22.08 23.22 -4.34
CA ASN A 463 23.48 23.67 -4.31
C ASN A 463 24.22 23.46 -5.65
N VAL A 464 23.93 22.39 -6.37
CA VAL A 464 24.70 21.99 -7.58
C VAL A 464 24.19 22.67 -8.84
N ILE A 465 22.88 22.90 -8.97
CA ILE A 465 22.29 23.43 -10.21
C ILE A 465 22.74 24.87 -10.54
N PRO A 466 22.83 25.82 -9.60
CA PRO A 466 23.32 27.17 -9.92
C PRO A 466 24.70 27.19 -10.56
N ASP A 467 25.61 26.31 -10.12
CA ASP A 467 26.95 26.21 -10.67
C ASP A 467 26.93 25.63 -12.09
N LEU A 468 26.04 24.67 -12.37
CA LEU A 468 25.87 24.14 -13.73
C LEU A 468 25.36 25.20 -14.71
N LEU A 469 24.43 26.04 -14.29
CA LEU A 469 23.87 27.10 -15.13
C LEU A 469 24.88 28.20 -15.44
N ARG A 470 25.85 28.49 -14.55
CA ARG A 470 26.91 29.45 -14.78
C ARG A 470 27.89 29.05 -15.89
N LEU A 471 28.04 27.75 -16.14
CA LEU A 471 29.03 27.20 -17.07
C LEU A 471 28.61 27.25 -18.54
N ILE A 472 27.35 27.55 -18.85
CA ILE A 472 26.79 27.47 -20.22
C ILE A 472 26.64 28.81 -20.94
N PHE A 473 27.30 29.90 -20.47
CA PHE A 473 27.26 31.20 -21.15
C PHE A 473 28.00 31.16 -22.50
N GLY A 474 27.41 31.78 -23.53
CA GLY A 474 28.10 32.05 -24.80
C GLY A 474 27.97 30.96 -25.90
N LYS A 475 27.30 29.81 -25.68
CA LYS A 475 27.22 28.69 -26.63
C LYS A 475 25.87 28.65 -27.38
N SER A 476 25.78 27.86 -28.47
CA SER A 476 24.49 27.60 -29.17
C SER A 476 23.52 26.82 -28.29
N LYS A 477 22.23 26.84 -28.62
CA LYS A 477 21.16 26.13 -27.87
C LYS A 477 21.44 24.63 -27.74
N GLU A 478 21.78 23.98 -28.85
CA GLU A 478 22.04 22.54 -28.89
C GLU A 478 23.29 22.16 -28.10
N GLN A 479 24.36 22.96 -28.20
CA GLN A 479 25.58 22.75 -27.41
C GLN A 479 25.34 22.90 -25.91
N LYS A 480 24.50 23.86 -25.49
CA LYS A 480 24.14 24.07 -24.08
C LYS A 480 23.35 22.89 -23.51
N ILE A 481 22.37 22.40 -24.25
CA ILE A 481 21.56 21.25 -23.83
C ILE A 481 22.44 20.00 -23.75
N SER A 482 23.29 19.74 -24.73
CA SER A 482 24.19 18.58 -24.72
C SER A 482 25.17 18.62 -23.54
N GLU A 483 25.77 19.78 -23.25
CA GLU A 483 26.67 19.94 -22.10
C GLU A 483 25.95 19.80 -20.76
N LEU A 484 24.72 20.34 -20.64
CA LEU A 484 23.88 20.13 -19.46
C LEU A 484 23.53 18.66 -19.26
N GLN A 485 23.21 17.95 -20.34
CA GLN A 485 22.94 16.52 -20.27
C GLN A 485 24.15 15.72 -19.77
N GLU A 486 25.34 16.03 -20.30
CA GLU A 486 26.57 15.39 -19.85
C GLU A 486 26.85 15.67 -18.36
N LYS A 487 26.70 16.93 -17.93
CA LYS A 487 26.90 17.31 -16.52
C LYS A 487 25.86 16.77 -15.58
N ILE A 488 24.58 16.67 -15.99
CA ILE A 488 23.56 15.97 -15.24
C ILE A 488 23.98 14.51 -15.04
N SER A 489 24.40 13.85 -16.12
CA SER A 489 24.79 12.44 -16.07
C SER A 489 26.05 12.18 -15.25
N SER A 490 27.05 13.05 -15.29
CA SER A 490 28.35 12.86 -14.65
C SER A 490 28.42 13.42 -13.22
N ILE A 491 27.78 14.56 -12.95
CA ILE A 491 27.93 15.26 -11.67
C ILE A 491 26.66 15.12 -10.81
N VAL A 492 25.50 15.47 -11.37
CA VAL A 492 24.26 15.53 -10.57
C VAL A 492 23.87 14.14 -10.13
N ILE A 493 23.80 13.19 -11.05
CA ILE A 493 23.39 11.80 -10.76
C ILE A 493 24.36 11.17 -9.75
N SER A 494 25.67 11.34 -9.92
CA SER A 494 26.68 10.79 -9.00
C SER A 494 26.49 11.34 -7.58
N LYS A 495 26.26 12.65 -7.43
CA LYS A 495 26.03 13.27 -6.12
C LYS A 495 24.70 12.82 -5.48
N VAL A 496 23.66 12.66 -6.29
CA VAL A 496 22.37 12.13 -5.81
C VAL A 496 22.55 10.72 -5.27
N VAL A 497 23.18 9.83 -6.03
CA VAL A 497 23.45 8.44 -5.64
C VAL A 497 24.30 8.39 -4.36
N GLU A 498 25.40 9.14 -4.29
CA GLU A 498 26.28 9.19 -3.12
C GLU A 498 25.54 9.62 -1.85
N THR A 499 24.65 10.61 -1.96
CA THR A 499 23.88 11.12 -0.81
C THR A 499 22.78 10.17 -0.39
N MET A 500 22.18 9.46 -1.32
CA MET A 500 21.11 8.51 -1.00
C MET A 500 21.63 7.22 -0.36
N ARG A 501 22.86 6.85 -0.63
CA ARG A 501 23.48 5.59 -0.18
C ARG A 501 23.25 5.28 1.30
N PRO A 502 23.67 6.13 2.28
CA PRO A 502 23.52 5.79 3.69
C PRO A 502 22.06 5.59 4.11
N HIS A 503 21.13 6.34 3.52
CA HIS A 503 19.71 6.23 3.83
C HIS A 503 19.08 4.96 3.25
N ILE A 504 19.52 4.53 2.05
CA ILE A 504 19.07 3.28 1.44
C ILE A 504 19.62 2.08 2.22
N GLU A 505 20.89 2.12 2.61
CA GLU A 505 21.51 1.07 3.44
C GLU A 505 20.79 0.92 4.79
N GLU A 506 20.51 2.04 5.46
CA GLU A 506 19.74 2.05 6.72
C GLU A 506 18.36 1.44 6.53
N MET A 507 17.64 1.84 5.47
CA MET A 507 16.31 1.33 5.15
C MET A 507 16.32 -0.18 4.87
N ILE A 508 17.28 -0.69 4.11
CA ILE A 508 17.41 -2.13 3.83
C ILE A 508 17.69 -2.88 5.13
N SER A 509 18.64 -2.39 5.93
CA SER A 509 19.03 -3.02 7.20
C SER A 509 17.86 -3.11 8.17
N GLU A 510 17.10 -2.03 8.33
CA GLU A 510 15.91 -2.00 9.18
C GLU A 510 14.85 -3.01 8.72
N GLN A 511 14.57 -3.03 7.43
CA GLN A 511 13.52 -3.90 6.89
C GLN A 511 13.92 -5.38 6.93
N ARG A 512 15.15 -5.72 6.61
CA ARG A 512 15.65 -7.10 6.76
C ARG A 512 15.58 -7.55 8.21
N GLY A 513 16.00 -6.71 9.17
CA GLY A 513 15.86 -7.01 10.58
C GLY A 513 14.41 -7.22 11.05
N ASN A 514 13.46 -6.53 10.42
CA ASN A 514 12.03 -6.75 10.66
C ASN A 514 11.55 -8.08 10.05
N VAL A 515 12.02 -8.45 8.87
CA VAL A 515 11.74 -9.75 8.23
C VAL A 515 12.25 -10.88 9.12
N ASP A 516 13.51 -10.83 9.55
CA ASP A 516 14.13 -11.84 10.40
C ASP A 516 13.35 -12.06 11.70
N LYS A 517 13.02 -10.97 12.41
CA LYS A 517 12.23 -11.03 13.66
C LYS A 517 10.84 -11.64 13.44
N ASN A 518 10.19 -11.33 12.33
CA ASN A 518 8.88 -11.90 12.03
C ASN A 518 8.95 -13.38 11.71
N LEU A 519 9.97 -13.83 10.96
CA LEU A 519 10.18 -15.23 10.65
C LEU A 519 10.57 -16.03 11.90
N GLU A 520 11.43 -15.50 12.76
CA GLU A 520 11.74 -16.09 14.08
C GLU A 520 10.46 -16.23 14.93
N ALA A 521 9.63 -15.16 14.98
CA ALA A 521 8.38 -15.19 15.72
C ALA A 521 7.36 -16.21 15.17
N ILE A 522 7.37 -16.47 13.85
CA ILE A 522 6.54 -17.51 13.24
C ILE A 522 7.00 -18.89 13.71
N ILE A 523 8.29 -19.20 13.61
CA ILE A 523 8.84 -20.49 14.06
C ILE A 523 8.53 -20.70 15.55
N GLU A 524 8.70 -19.67 16.37
CA GLU A 524 8.40 -19.73 17.81
C GLU A 524 6.91 -19.95 18.09
N ASN A 525 6.04 -19.22 17.41
CA ASN A 525 4.61 -19.34 17.58
C ASN A 525 4.07 -20.69 17.10
N GLU A 526 4.56 -21.19 15.95
CA GLU A 526 4.17 -22.51 15.49
C GLU A 526 4.61 -23.60 16.46
N THR A 527 5.85 -23.55 16.95
CA THR A 527 6.33 -24.53 17.95
C THR A 527 5.51 -24.49 19.24
N ARG A 528 5.16 -23.27 19.75
CA ARG A 528 4.35 -23.13 20.94
C ARG A 528 2.94 -23.66 20.74
N LYS A 529 2.32 -23.41 19.58
CA LYS A 529 1.03 -24.01 19.23
C LYS A 529 1.06 -25.53 19.30
N TYR A 530 2.10 -26.16 18.77
CA TYR A 530 2.26 -27.62 18.83
C TYR A 530 2.37 -28.10 20.27
N ASP A 531 3.23 -27.49 21.11
CA ASP A 531 3.41 -27.84 22.51
C ASP A 531 2.12 -27.72 23.31
N ASP A 532 1.44 -26.56 23.21
CA ASP A 532 0.24 -26.25 23.98
C ASP A 532 -0.95 -27.11 23.56
N ASN A 533 -1.12 -27.31 22.24
CA ASN A 533 -2.22 -28.13 21.72
C ASN A 533 -2.02 -29.62 22.06
N ILE A 534 -0.80 -30.14 21.99
CA ILE A 534 -0.50 -31.52 22.39
C ILE A 534 -0.79 -31.72 23.89
N ARG A 535 -0.32 -30.82 24.77
CA ARG A 535 -0.59 -30.90 26.23
C ARG A 535 -2.09 -30.86 26.53
N ALA A 536 -2.80 -29.93 25.90
CA ALA A 536 -4.24 -29.79 26.09
C ALA A 536 -5.02 -31.04 25.66
N ILE A 537 -4.59 -31.72 24.59
CA ILE A 537 -5.21 -32.96 24.11
C ILE A 537 -4.82 -34.15 24.99
N MET A 538 -3.59 -34.24 25.50
CA MET A 538 -3.21 -35.27 26.47
C MET A 538 -4.08 -35.23 27.72
N GLU A 539 -4.53 -34.08 28.18
CA GLU A 539 -5.47 -33.91 29.28
C GLU A 539 -6.91 -34.33 28.94
N GLN A 540 -7.29 -34.27 27.65
CA GLN A 540 -8.65 -34.60 27.18
C GLN A 540 -8.85 -36.06 26.72
N GLN A 541 -7.78 -36.79 26.40
CA GLN A 541 -7.87 -38.17 25.85
C GLN A 541 -8.40 -39.24 26.83
N GLU A 542 -8.73 -38.87 28.07
CA GLU A 542 -9.46 -39.75 28.97
C GLU A 542 -10.96 -39.85 28.62
N GLN A 543 -11.44 -39.08 27.60
CA GLN A 543 -12.83 -39.11 27.14
C GLN A 543 -13.05 -40.17 26.06
N GLU A 544 -14.25 -40.73 26.04
CA GLU A 544 -14.66 -41.83 25.14
C GLU A 544 -14.46 -41.50 23.64
N LYS A 545 -14.07 -42.51 22.84
CA LYS A 545 -13.85 -42.43 21.39
C LYS A 545 -15.00 -41.78 20.60
N GLU A 546 -16.24 -41.97 21.04
CA GLU A 546 -17.44 -41.35 20.45
C GLU A 546 -17.45 -39.82 20.57
N ALA A 547 -16.95 -39.27 21.68
CA ALA A 547 -16.86 -37.83 21.88
C ALA A 547 -15.81 -37.19 20.97
N ILE A 548 -14.70 -37.88 20.71
CA ILE A 548 -13.64 -37.45 19.78
C ILE A 548 -14.18 -37.43 18.33
N ALA A 549 -14.84 -38.49 17.90
CA ALA A 549 -15.42 -38.58 16.55
C ALA A 549 -16.43 -37.44 16.28
N LYS A 550 -17.24 -37.11 17.28
CA LYS A 550 -18.18 -35.98 17.19
C LYS A 550 -17.46 -34.63 17.07
N LYS A 551 -16.41 -34.38 17.87
CA LYS A 551 -15.62 -33.16 17.79
C LYS A 551 -14.95 -33.00 16.40
N VAL A 552 -14.37 -34.07 15.87
CA VAL A 552 -13.75 -34.09 14.55
C VAL A 552 -14.76 -33.72 13.46
N ALA A 553 -15.96 -34.30 13.49
CA ALA A 553 -17.03 -33.99 12.54
C ALA A 553 -17.47 -32.51 12.60
N GLU A 554 -17.56 -31.93 13.79
CA GLU A 554 -17.90 -30.50 13.98
C GLU A 554 -16.79 -29.57 13.46
N LEU A 555 -15.51 -29.91 13.65
CA LEU A 555 -14.38 -29.17 13.10
C LEU A 555 -14.39 -29.23 11.58
N GLN A 556 -14.65 -30.41 11.01
CA GLN A 556 -14.74 -30.59 9.56
C GLN A 556 -15.86 -29.75 8.94
N GLU A 557 -17.05 -29.73 9.54
CA GLU A 557 -18.15 -28.88 9.07
C GLU A 557 -17.79 -27.40 9.10
N CYS A 558 -17.03 -26.97 10.10
CA CYS A 558 -16.57 -25.59 10.21
C CYS A 558 -15.55 -25.25 9.10
N ILE A 559 -14.58 -26.14 8.83
CA ILE A 559 -13.61 -25.99 7.75
C ILE A 559 -14.33 -25.85 6.41
N GLU A 560 -15.32 -26.70 6.12
CA GLU A 560 -16.10 -26.62 4.88
C GLU A 560 -16.84 -25.28 4.71
N LYS A 561 -17.38 -24.74 5.81
CA LYS A 561 -18.01 -23.40 5.81
C LYS A 561 -17.00 -22.30 5.50
N LEU A 562 -15.80 -22.37 6.09
CA LEU A 562 -14.73 -21.40 5.84
C LEU A 562 -14.18 -21.51 4.41
N ASP A 563 -13.99 -22.72 3.88
CA ASP A 563 -13.58 -22.95 2.50
C ASP A 563 -14.60 -22.41 1.49
N LYS A 564 -15.89 -22.54 1.80
CA LYS A 564 -16.94 -21.91 0.98
C LYS A 564 -16.81 -20.39 0.97
N LEU A 565 -16.59 -19.77 2.12
CA LEU A 565 -16.35 -18.31 2.21
C LEU A 565 -15.13 -17.87 1.40
N VAL A 566 -14.04 -18.66 1.40
CA VAL A 566 -12.84 -18.38 0.59
C VAL A 566 -13.17 -18.35 -0.90
N ARG A 567 -14.06 -19.21 -1.38
CA ARG A 567 -14.47 -19.25 -2.80
C ARG A 567 -15.44 -18.13 -3.18
N GLU A 568 -16.23 -17.65 -2.24
CA GLU A 568 -17.21 -16.56 -2.45
C GLU A 568 -16.58 -15.17 -2.37
N LEU A 569 -15.40 -15.03 -1.79
CA LEU A 569 -14.63 -13.79 -1.69
C LEU A 569 -13.83 -13.53 -2.99
#